data_f4f755e04490a3a6ad03e0b7cd8122f8
#
_entry.id   f4f755e04490a3a6ad03e0b7cd8122f8
#
_cell.length_a   1.000
_cell.length_b   1.000
_cell.length_c   1.000
_cell.angle_alpha   90.00
_cell.angle_beta   90.00
_cell.angle_gamma   90.00
#
_symmetry.space_group_name_H-M   'P 1'
#
loop_
_entity.id
_entity.type
_entity.pdbx_description
1 polymer ?
#
loop_
_entity_poly.entity_id
_entity_poly.type
_entity_poly.pdbx_seq_one_letter_code
_entity_poly.pdbx_strand_id
1 'polypeptide(L)'
;EHGGLVQVHAENVHVIDHMNAVLAKEGKLDPYYHAVSRPNLAEEEAIYRATKMVEMSGSRIYIVHLSSKEGLWIVKQARDRGVKIYAETCPQYLLLDEERYKESDWNGAKYVMSPPLRTKESNEALWEGLRGGDLQVVATDHCPFDFKGKKDMNGKDDYKVIPNGAPGIETLLIMLHSEGVAKGRISLEKMVDVLSSGTARMFGLKDKGEIAVGKDADVLVFNPDQKFTVTQSKLHMNVEYTPYEGFEVTGMPSAVYSRGKKVSQWNGDQMEFVGEIGRGRFIKREPFEPF
;
A
#
# COMPACT_ATOMS: atom_id res chain seq x y z
N GLU A 1 -17.93 -18.16 11.21
CA GLU A 1 -18.94 -18.16 12.29
C GLU A 1 -19.00 -16.80 13.01
N HIS A 2 -17.87 -16.09 13.18
CA HIS A 2 -17.78 -14.85 13.96
C HIS A 2 -17.75 -13.56 13.13
N GLY A 3 -17.99 -13.61 11.84
CA GLY A 3 -17.99 -12.44 10.96
C GLY A 3 -16.60 -11.81 10.73
N GLY A 4 -15.52 -12.52 11.06
CA GLY A 4 -14.17 -12.03 10.87
C GLY A 4 -13.73 -12.02 9.40
N LEU A 5 -12.83 -11.11 9.04
CA LEU A 5 -12.12 -11.07 7.77
C LEU A 5 -10.65 -11.38 8.04
N VAL A 6 -10.18 -12.56 7.60
CA VAL A 6 -8.79 -12.99 7.78
C VAL A 6 -7.92 -12.24 6.78
N GLN A 7 -6.89 -11.56 7.26
CA GLN A 7 -5.90 -10.86 6.43
C GLN A 7 -4.64 -11.73 6.33
N VAL A 8 -4.09 -11.84 5.12
CA VAL A 8 -2.97 -12.73 4.83
C VAL A 8 -1.92 -12.03 3.98
N HIS A 9 -0.69 -11.97 4.51
CA HIS A 9 0.52 -11.81 3.71
C HIS A 9 0.77 -13.13 2.97
N ALA A 10 0.85 -13.11 1.65
CA ALA A 10 0.88 -14.32 0.83
C ALA A 10 2.16 -14.41 -0.02
N GLU A 11 3.22 -14.92 0.57
CA GLU A 11 4.45 -15.32 -0.11
C GLU A 11 4.87 -16.73 0.35
N ASN A 12 5.42 -17.53 -0.56
CA ASN A 12 5.92 -18.88 -0.24
C ASN A 12 7.31 -18.80 0.40
N VAL A 13 7.37 -18.93 1.73
CA VAL A 13 8.61 -18.82 2.52
C VAL A 13 9.66 -19.85 2.10
N HIS A 14 9.26 -21.07 1.72
CA HIS A 14 10.22 -22.11 1.33
C HIS A 14 10.92 -21.81 0.01
N VAL A 15 10.20 -21.20 -0.94
CA VAL A 15 10.80 -20.70 -2.19
C VAL A 15 11.80 -19.59 -1.87
N ILE A 16 11.41 -18.63 -1.02
CA ILE A 16 12.25 -17.50 -0.62
C ILE A 16 13.53 -17.99 0.10
N ASP A 17 13.40 -18.89 1.05
CA ASP A 17 14.54 -19.45 1.79
C ASP A 17 15.50 -20.20 0.87
N HIS A 18 14.98 -20.98 -0.07
CA HIS A 18 15.79 -21.66 -1.07
C HIS A 18 16.56 -20.65 -1.96
N MET A 19 15.86 -19.63 -2.47
CA MET A 19 16.47 -18.60 -3.31
C MET A 19 17.53 -17.80 -2.54
N ASN A 20 17.25 -17.44 -1.30
CA ASN A 20 18.21 -16.79 -0.42
C ASN A 20 19.50 -17.62 -0.23
N ALA A 21 19.35 -18.93 -0.04
CA ALA A 21 20.49 -19.83 0.09
C ALA A 21 21.32 -19.96 -1.20
N VAL A 22 20.65 -20.00 -2.36
CA VAL A 22 21.32 -20.04 -3.67
C VAL A 22 22.10 -18.74 -3.93
N LEU A 23 21.44 -17.60 -3.78
CA LEU A 23 22.03 -16.29 -4.03
C LEU A 23 23.22 -16.00 -3.09
N ALA A 24 23.11 -16.40 -1.83
CA ALA A 24 24.20 -16.26 -0.87
C ALA A 24 25.44 -17.08 -1.27
N LYS A 25 25.28 -18.31 -1.78
CA LYS A 25 26.38 -19.13 -2.29
C LYS A 25 27.07 -18.52 -3.52
N GLU A 26 26.32 -17.74 -4.31
CA GLU A 26 26.81 -17.04 -5.49
C GLU A 26 27.42 -15.67 -5.15
N GLY A 27 27.42 -15.26 -3.88
CA GLY A 27 27.92 -13.94 -3.44
C GLY A 27 27.03 -12.78 -3.87
N LYS A 28 25.77 -13.03 -4.20
CA LYS A 28 24.78 -12.06 -4.67
C LYS A 28 24.04 -11.46 -3.46
N LEU A 29 24.55 -10.36 -2.93
CA LEU A 29 24.10 -9.80 -1.64
C LEU A 29 23.55 -8.37 -1.72
N ASP A 30 23.60 -7.72 -2.91
CA ASP A 30 23.08 -6.37 -3.12
C ASP A 30 21.55 -6.28 -2.94
N PRO A 31 20.98 -5.09 -2.69
CA PRO A 31 19.54 -4.90 -2.52
C PRO A 31 18.68 -5.43 -3.67
N TYR A 32 19.19 -5.43 -4.91
CA TYR A 32 18.48 -5.99 -6.05
C TYR A 32 18.11 -7.46 -5.87
N TYR A 33 18.93 -8.24 -5.19
CA TYR A 33 18.67 -9.66 -4.98
C TYR A 33 17.56 -9.93 -3.97
N HIS A 34 17.09 -8.91 -3.26
CA HIS A 34 15.85 -9.00 -2.50
C HIS A 34 14.66 -9.32 -3.42
N ALA A 35 14.53 -8.61 -4.55
CA ALA A 35 13.47 -8.90 -5.52
C ALA A 35 13.67 -10.28 -6.19
N VAL A 36 14.89 -10.62 -6.56
CA VAL A 36 15.22 -11.92 -7.19
C VAL A 36 14.92 -13.10 -6.27
N SER A 37 15.12 -12.95 -4.95
CA SER A 37 14.83 -14.01 -3.97
C SER A 37 13.31 -14.22 -3.74
N ARG A 38 12.47 -13.30 -4.20
CA ARG A 38 11.01 -13.28 -4.01
C ARG A 38 10.29 -13.18 -5.36
N PRO A 39 10.43 -14.22 -6.24
CA PRO A 39 9.82 -14.17 -7.56
C PRO A 39 8.29 -14.04 -7.47
N ASN A 40 7.67 -13.47 -8.50
CA ASN A 40 6.22 -13.33 -8.58
C ASN A 40 5.47 -14.65 -8.34
N LEU A 41 6.05 -15.77 -8.79
CA LEU A 41 5.49 -17.11 -8.57
C LEU A 41 5.39 -17.52 -7.09
N ALA A 42 6.22 -16.94 -6.21
CA ALA A 42 6.13 -17.20 -4.77
C ALA A 42 4.88 -16.54 -4.15
N GLU A 43 4.50 -15.36 -4.64
CA GLU A 43 3.24 -14.68 -4.28
C GLU A 43 2.03 -15.38 -4.92
N GLU A 44 2.11 -15.69 -6.20
CA GLU A 44 1.06 -16.40 -6.96
C GLU A 44 0.69 -17.72 -6.30
N GLU A 45 1.66 -18.59 -5.99
CA GLU A 45 1.43 -19.90 -5.36
C GLU A 45 0.76 -19.73 -3.99
N ALA A 46 1.24 -18.80 -3.17
CA ALA A 46 0.68 -18.58 -1.84
C ALA A 46 -0.76 -18.06 -1.90
N ILE A 47 -1.08 -17.15 -2.80
CA ILE A 47 -2.46 -16.67 -3.04
C ILE A 47 -3.34 -17.80 -3.56
N TYR A 48 -2.84 -18.60 -4.51
CA TYR A 48 -3.58 -19.76 -5.04
C TYR A 48 -3.92 -20.75 -3.94
N ARG A 49 -2.95 -21.11 -3.11
CA ARG A 49 -3.14 -22.02 -1.97
C ARG A 49 -4.16 -21.47 -0.97
N ALA A 50 -4.04 -20.18 -0.62
CA ALA A 50 -5.00 -19.50 0.26
C ALA A 50 -6.42 -19.53 -0.33
N THR A 51 -6.55 -19.30 -1.64
CA THR A 51 -7.82 -19.41 -2.36
C THR A 51 -8.45 -20.79 -2.23
N LYS A 52 -7.67 -21.88 -2.35
CA LYS A 52 -8.17 -23.23 -2.19
C LYS A 52 -8.65 -23.52 -0.76
N MET A 53 -8.00 -22.96 0.24
CA MET A 53 -8.47 -23.06 1.63
C MET A 53 -9.82 -22.35 1.83
N VAL A 54 -10.03 -21.21 1.18
CA VAL A 54 -11.32 -20.49 1.19
C VAL A 54 -12.41 -21.29 0.48
N GLU A 55 -12.12 -21.83 -0.70
CA GLU A 55 -13.06 -22.71 -1.44
C GLU A 55 -13.51 -23.91 -0.58
N MET A 56 -12.58 -24.58 0.10
CA MET A 56 -12.89 -25.75 0.96
C MET A 56 -13.68 -25.39 2.21
N SER A 57 -13.39 -24.24 2.82
CA SER A 57 -14.01 -23.83 4.09
C SER A 57 -15.28 -23.02 3.94
N GLY A 58 -15.57 -22.50 2.73
CA GLY A 58 -16.64 -21.53 2.50
C GLY A 58 -16.45 -20.19 3.22
N SER A 59 -15.24 -19.93 3.72
CA SER A 59 -14.91 -18.72 4.47
C SER A 59 -14.61 -17.53 3.54
N ARG A 60 -13.94 -16.52 4.06
CA ARG A 60 -13.52 -15.32 3.30
C ARG A 60 -12.10 -14.95 3.69
N ILE A 61 -11.37 -14.32 2.77
CA ILE A 61 -9.98 -13.91 2.96
C ILE A 61 -9.73 -12.54 2.34
N TYR A 62 -8.77 -11.84 2.89
CA TYR A 62 -8.27 -10.57 2.39
C TYR A 62 -6.75 -10.66 2.19
N ILE A 63 -6.32 -10.51 0.95
CA ILE A 63 -4.89 -10.49 0.60
C ILE A 63 -4.39 -9.06 0.78
N VAL A 64 -3.46 -8.86 1.71
CA VAL A 64 -2.86 -7.54 1.94
C VAL A 64 -1.76 -7.28 0.91
N HIS A 65 -1.50 -6.00 0.59
CA HIS A 65 -0.36 -5.50 -0.21
C HIS A 65 -0.01 -6.34 -1.45
N LEU A 66 -1.00 -6.80 -2.21
CA LEU A 66 -0.79 -7.56 -3.45
C LEU A 66 0.07 -6.77 -4.43
N SER A 67 1.15 -7.39 -4.92
CA SER A 67 2.21 -6.69 -5.66
C SER A 67 2.38 -7.14 -7.12
N SER A 68 2.02 -8.38 -7.48
CA SER A 68 2.29 -8.95 -8.80
C SER A 68 1.05 -9.13 -9.67
N LYS A 69 1.25 -9.08 -10.99
CA LYS A 69 0.19 -9.36 -11.97
C LYS A 69 -0.30 -10.81 -11.90
N GLU A 70 0.59 -11.74 -11.57
CA GLU A 70 0.27 -13.16 -11.43
C GLU A 70 -0.63 -13.39 -10.20
N GLY A 71 -0.31 -12.75 -9.06
CA GLY A 71 -1.16 -12.78 -7.86
C GLY A 71 -2.54 -12.16 -8.13
N LEU A 72 -2.58 -11.03 -8.83
CA LEU A 72 -3.85 -10.40 -9.23
C LEU A 72 -4.69 -11.32 -10.13
N TRP A 73 -4.05 -12.02 -11.06
CA TRP A 73 -4.75 -12.96 -11.94
C TRP A 73 -5.42 -14.08 -11.12
N ILE A 74 -4.76 -14.64 -10.11
CA ILE A 74 -5.37 -15.65 -9.20
C ILE A 74 -6.57 -15.07 -8.47
N VAL A 75 -6.45 -13.84 -7.91
CA VAL A 75 -7.57 -13.17 -7.23
C VAL A 75 -8.76 -13.03 -8.17
N LYS A 76 -8.53 -12.52 -9.40
CA LYS A 76 -9.58 -12.35 -10.40
C LYS A 76 -10.25 -13.68 -10.74
N GLN A 77 -9.49 -14.71 -11.08
CA GLN A 77 -10.01 -16.04 -11.40
C GLN A 77 -10.83 -16.65 -10.25
N ALA A 78 -10.43 -16.42 -9.01
CA ALA A 78 -11.16 -16.87 -7.86
C ALA A 78 -12.49 -16.14 -7.68
N ARG A 79 -12.49 -14.81 -7.83
CA ARG A 79 -13.71 -13.98 -7.78
C ARG A 79 -14.70 -14.33 -8.87
N ASP A 80 -14.23 -14.56 -10.11
CA ASP A 80 -15.06 -14.97 -11.25
C ASP A 80 -15.79 -16.31 -10.98
N ARG A 81 -15.23 -17.16 -10.10
CA ARG A 81 -15.87 -18.40 -9.62
C ARG A 81 -16.72 -18.23 -8.35
N GLY A 82 -16.86 -17.00 -7.85
CA GLY A 82 -17.65 -16.70 -6.65
C GLY A 82 -16.93 -16.97 -5.31
N VAL A 83 -15.61 -17.14 -5.33
CA VAL A 83 -14.82 -17.25 -4.10
C VAL A 83 -14.76 -15.92 -3.40
N LYS A 84 -14.98 -15.91 -2.08
CA LYS A 84 -15.00 -14.69 -1.26
C LYS A 84 -13.58 -14.25 -0.92
N ILE A 85 -12.86 -13.77 -1.94
CA ILE A 85 -11.50 -13.24 -1.83
C ILE A 85 -11.52 -11.74 -2.15
N TYR A 86 -10.84 -10.98 -1.32
CA TYR A 86 -10.66 -9.53 -1.42
C TYR A 86 -9.17 -9.23 -1.40
N ALA A 87 -8.76 -8.11 -1.97
CA ALA A 87 -7.36 -7.74 -2.02
C ALA A 87 -7.17 -6.22 -1.98
N GLU A 88 -6.03 -5.81 -1.45
CA GLU A 88 -5.52 -4.46 -1.56
C GLU A 88 -4.18 -4.44 -2.30
N THR A 89 -3.84 -3.28 -2.82
CA THR A 89 -2.48 -2.95 -3.23
C THR A 89 -2.00 -1.69 -2.54
N CYS A 90 -0.78 -1.26 -2.84
CA CYS A 90 -0.18 -0.08 -2.23
C CYS A 90 0.41 0.85 -3.31
N PRO A 91 0.57 2.18 -3.03
CA PRO A 91 1.14 3.11 -4.00
C PRO A 91 2.52 2.69 -4.53
N GLN A 92 3.35 2.07 -3.70
CA GLN A 92 4.66 1.59 -4.11
C GLN A 92 4.58 0.55 -5.24
N TYR A 93 3.59 -0.33 -5.23
CA TYR A 93 3.38 -1.34 -6.29
C TYR A 93 2.66 -0.79 -7.53
N LEU A 94 2.06 0.39 -7.42
CA LEU A 94 1.45 1.09 -8.55
C LEU A 94 2.44 1.99 -9.29
N LEU A 95 3.50 2.49 -8.60
CA LEU A 95 4.29 3.63 -9.05
C LEU A 95 5.79 3.37 -9.14
N LEU A 96 6.30 2.43 -8.34
CA LEU A 96 7.71 2.09 -8.28
C LEU A 96 7.94 0.70 -8.88
N ASP A 97 9.10 0.49 -9.48
CA ASP A 97 9.47 -0.79 -10.06
C ASP A 97 10.81 -1.30 -9.51
N GLU A 98 11.16 -2.52 -9.84
CA GLU A 98 12.35 -3.22 -9.33
C GLU A 98 13.68 -2.57 -9.73
N GLU A 99 13.69 -1.66 -10.72
CA GLU A 99 14.89 -0.93 -11.10
C GLU A 99 15.38 -0.02 -9.96
N ARG A 100 14.51 0.38 -9.04
CA ARG A 100 14.87 1.13 -7.84
C ARG A 100 15.88 0.41 -6.96
N TYR A 101 15.89 -0.91 -6.94
CA TYR A 101 16.88 -1.67 -6.19
C TYR A 101 18.31 -1.55 -6.71
N LYS A 102 18.49 -1.10 -7.98
CA LYS A 102 19.79 -0.93 -8.63
C LYS A 102 20.40 0.47 -8.41
N GLU A 103 19.73 1.33 -7.64
CA GLU A 103 20.27 2.65 -7.31
C GLU A 103 21.63 2.52 -6.61
N SER A 104 22.60 3.36 -7.04
CA SER A 104 23.98 3.34 -6.53
C SER A 104 24.09 3.63 -5.03
N ASP A 105 25.27 3.41 -4.47
CA ASP A 105 25.61 3.75 -3.09
C ASP A 105 24.67 3.16 -2.05
N TRP A 106 24.19 1.94 -2.29
CA TRP A 106 23.24 1.21 -1.44
C TRP A 106 21.85 1.85 -1.33
N ASN A 107 21.55 2.86 -2.15
CA ASN A 107 20.25 3.55 -2.12
C ASN A 107 19.06 2.62 -2.43
N GLY A 108 19.29 1.53 -3.19
CA GLY A 108 18.29 0.49 -3.40
C GLY A 108 17.70 -0.10 -2.12
N ALA A 109 18.42 -0.04 -1.00
CA ALA A 109 17.94 -0.49 0.31
C ALA A 109 16.74 0.30 0.83
N LYS A 110 16.53 1.55 0.39
CA LYS A 110 15.35 2.37 0.72
C LYS A 110 14.05 1.70 0.32
N TYR A 111 14.10 0.90 -0.74
CA TYR A 111 12.94 0.26 -1.37
C TYR A 111 12.74 -1.20 -0.92
N VAL A 112 13.61 -1.74 -0.06
CA VAL A 112 13.48 -3.12 0.44
C VAL A 112 12.25 -3.22 1.34
N MET A 113 11.27 -4.00 0.86
CA MET A 113 9.96 -4.28 1.50
C MET A 113 9.45 -5.65 1.03
N SER A 114 8.52 -6.24 1.75
CA SER A 114 7.93 -7.56 1.42
C SER A 114 6.41 -7.46 1.30
N PRO A 115 5.85 -7.79 0.13
CA PRO A 115 6.50 -8.22 -1.11
C PRO A 115 7.42 -7.16 -1.71
N PRO A 116 8.39 -7.54 -2.59
CA PRO A 116 9.25 -6.57 -3.24
C PRO A 116 8.52 -5.79 -4.34
N LEU A 117 9.13 -4.68 -4.77
CA LEU A 117 8.73 -4.01 -6.01
C LEU A 117 8.86 -4.96 -7.19
N ARG A 118 7.96 -4.84 -8.15
CA ARG A 118 7.87 -5.70 -9.33
C ARG A 118 8.21 -4.93 -10.60
N THR A 119 8.02 -5.56 -11.75
CA THR A 119 8.18 -4.92 -13.05
C THR A 119 7.03 -3.94 -13.34
N LYS A 120 7.24 -3.06 -14.33
CA LYS A 120 6.22 -2.10 -14.80
C LYS A 120 4.94 -2.79 -15.31
N GLU A 121 5.06 -3.99 -15.87
CA GLU A 121 3.90 -4.78 -16.29
C GLU A 121 3.00 -5.14 -15.10
N SER A 122 3.58 -5.40 -13.94
CA SER A 122 2.80 -5.61 -12.72
C SER A 122 2.14 -4.31 -12.25
N ASN A 123 2.84 -3.17 -12.30
CA ASN A 123 2.23 -1.87 -11.97
C ASN A 123 0.99 -1.60 -12.84
N GLU A 124 1.09 -1.75 -14.17
CA GLU A 124 -0.03 -1.52 -15.07
C GLU A 124 -1.19 -2.51 -14.83
N ALA A 125 -0.89 -3.79 -14.58
CA ALA A 125 -1.92 -4.77 -14.24
C ALA A 125 -2.67 -4.40 -12.94
N LEU A 126 -1.97 -3.90 -11.93
CA LEU A 126 -2.60 -3.46 -10.67
C LEU A 126 -3.50 -2.22 -10.88
N TRP A 127 -3.11 -1.27 -11.74
CA TRP A 127 -4.00 -0.17 -12.14
C TRP A 127 -5.26 -0.67 -12.85
N GLU A 128 -5.15 -1.67 -13.74
CA GLU A 128 -6.30 -2.34 -14.35
C GLU A 128 -7.19 -3.03 -13.30
N GLY A 129 -6.57 -3.73 -12.35
CA GLY A 129 -7.28 -4.37 -11.25
C GLY A 129 -8.06 -3.39 -10.37
N LEU A 130 -7.52 -2.20 -10.10
CA LEU A 130 -8.24 -1.13 -9.41
C LEU A 130 -9.43 -0.62 -10.24
N ARG A 131 -9.20 -0.34 -11.53
CA ARG A 131 -10.26 0.13 -12.44
C ARG A 131 -11.38 -0.89 -12.56
N GLY A 132 -11.03 -2.16 -12.74
CA GLY A 132 -11.95 -3.28 -12.90
C GLY A 132 -12.67 -3.71 -11.61
N GLY A 133 -12.17 -3.29 -10.43
CA GLY A 133 -12.74 -3.68 -9.14
C GLY A 133 -12.23 -5.03 -8.60
N ASP A 134 -11.17 -5.58 -9.18
CA ASP A 134 -10.50 -6.78 -8.68
C ASP A 134 -9.71 -6.48 -7.39
N LEU A 135 -9.29 -5.21 -7.23
CA LEU A 135 -8.70 -4.66 -6.01
C LEU A 135 -9.70 -3.69 -5.37
N GLN A 136 -9.99 -3.87 -4.07
CA GLN A 136 -11.03 -3.12 -3.36
C GLN A 136 -10.48 -1.98 -2.51
N VAL A 137 -9.21 -2.02 -2.17
CA VAL A 137 -8.58 -1.05 -1.25
C VAL A 137 -7.19 -0.69 -1.79
N VAL A 138 -6.77 0.55 -1.53
CA VAL A 138 -5.36 0.95 -1.60
C VAL A 138 -4.92 1.34 -0.20
N ALA A 139 -3.97 0.59 0.35
CA ALA A 139 -3.37 0.80 1.66
C ALA A 139 -1.92 1.30 1.52
N THR A 140 -1.23 1.53 2.62
CA THR A 140 0.15 2.05 2.60
C THR A 140 1.20 1.01 2.88
N ASP A 141 0.87 0.03 3.69
CA ASP A 141 1.86 -0.86 4.34
C ASP A 141 2.98 -0.04 5.01
N HIS A 142 2.62 1.07 5.67
CA HIS A 142 3.56 2.01 6.29
C HIS A 142 4.36 1.33 7.38
N CYS A 143 5.61 1.03 7.09
CA CYS A 143 6.56 0.41 8.02
C CYS A 143 7.93 1.10 7.90
N PRO A 144 8.09 2.28 8.51
CA PRO A 144 9.27 3.11 8.33
C PRO A 144 10.45 2.60 9.16
N PHE A 145 11.63 2.64 8.56
CA PHE A 145 12.92 2.48 9.21
C PHE A 145 13.84 3.60 8.73
N ASP A 146 14.68 4.12 9.60
CA ASP A 146 15.72 5.06 9.19
C ASP A 146 16.62 4.42 8.12
N PHE A 147 17.02 5.21 7.13
CA PHE A 147 18.00 4.75 6.16
C PHE A 147 19.38 4.66 6.84
N LYS A 148 19.83 5.77 7.44
CA LYS A 148 21.11 5.81 8.16
C LYS A 148 21.07 4.98 9.45
N GLY A 149 22.01 4.08 9.60
CA GLY A 149 22.16 3.25 10.79
C GLY A 149 21.19 2.06 10.86
N LYS A 150 20.25 1.93 9.92
CA LYS A 150 19.34 0.79 9.81
C LYS A 150 19.45 0.13 8.45
N LYS A 151 18.93 0.75 7.39
CA LYS A 151 18.92 0.13 6.07
C LYS A 151 20.30 0.16 5.40
N ASP A 152 21.08 1.20 5.60
CA ASP A 152 22.42 1.33 5.00
C ASP A 152 23.49 0.53 5.74
N MET A 153 23.50 0.55 7.08
CA MET A 153 24.53 -0.13 7.88
C MET A 153 24.22 -1.60 8.10
N ASN A 154 22.96 -1.91 8.43
CA ASN A 154 22.60 -3.28 8.80
C ASN A 154 22.54 -4.22 7.60
N GLY A 155 22.40 -3.71 6.39
CA GLY A 155 22.26 -4.53 5.19
C GLY A 155 23.37 -4.31 4.16
N LYS A 156 24.39 -3.50 4.44
CA LYS A 156 25.39 -3.11 3.45
C LYS A 156 26.16 -4.27 2.81
N ASP A 157 26.29 -5.36 3.52
CA ASP A 157 26.98 -6.56 3.02
C ASP A 157 26.01 -7.70 2.69
N ASP A 158 24.70 -7.59 3.01
CA ASP A 158 23.72 -8.64 2.79
C ASP A 158 22.28 -8.08 2.82
N TYR A 159 21.58 -8.14 1.68
CA TYR A 159 20.21 -7.67 1.57
C TYR A 159 19.24 -8.35 2.56
N LYS A 160 19.52 -9.57 3.00
CA LYS A 160 18.64 -10.35 3.91
C LYS A 160 18.52 -9.73 5.31
N VAL A 161 19.48 -8.90 5.71
CA VAL A 161 19.44 -8.21 7.00
C VAL A 161 18.92 -6.77 6.91
N ILE A 162 18.57 -6.29 5.71
CA ILE A 162 17.92 -4.98 5.54
C ILE A 162 16.50 -5.05 6.12
N PRO A 163 16.12 -4.15 7.05
CA PRO A 163 14.75 -4.09 7.55
C PRO A 163 13.75 -3.87 6.39
N ASN A 164 12.72 -4.72 6.33
CA ASN A 164 11.71 -4.65 5.28
C ASN A 164 10.62 -3.65 5.63
N GLY A 165 10.36 -2.69 4.76
CA GLY A 165 9.33 -1.67 4.89
C GLY A 165 9.79 -0.30 4.41
N ALA A 166 8.82 0.57 4.14
CA ALA A 166 9.06 1.93 3.68
C ALA A 166 8.03 2.91 4.27
N PRO A 167 8.39 4.22 4.41
CA PRO A 167 7.43 5.24 4.78
C PRO A 167 6.48 5.55 3.62
N GLY A 168 5.17 5.78 3.89
CA GLY A 168 4.19 6.03 2.83
C GLY A 168 2.84 6.57 3.28
N ILE A 169 2.58 6.69 4.60
CA ILE A 169 1.24 7.01 5.08
C ILE A 169 0.76 8.40 4.64
N GLU A 170 1.63 9.40 4.60
CA GLU A 170 1.26 10.77 4.27
C GLU A 170 1.14 11.01 2.76
N THR A 171 1.77 10.16 1.95
CA THR A 171 1.80 10.33 0.49
C THR A 171 0.68 9.59 -0.25
N LEU A 172 -0.04 8.67 0.40
CA LEU A 172 -1.06 7.81 -0.21
C LEU A 172 -2.05 8.57 -1.09
N LEU A 173 -2.74 9.57 -0.52
CA LEU A 173 -3.80 10.30 -1.21
C LEU A 173 -3.26 11.10 -2.40
N ILE A 174 -2.18 11.86 -2.19
CA ILE A 174 -1.62 12.74 -3.22
C ILE A 174 -1.03 11.94 -4.39
N MET A 175 -0.39 10.81 -4.11
CA MET A 175 0.14 9.93 -5.15
C MET A 175 -1.00 9.30 -5.95
N LEU A 176 -2.05 8.80 -5.28
CA LEU A 176 -3.17 8.15 -5.98
C LEU A 176 -3.98 9.17 -6.79
N HIS A 177 -4.15 10.42 -6.30
CA HIS A 177 -4.78 11.47 -7.08
C HIS A 177 -3.93 11.85 -8.31
N SER A 178 -2.67 12.18 -8.11
CA SER A 178 -1.78 12.65 -9.17
C SER A 178 -1.57 11.60 -10.27
N GLU A 179 -1.24 10.38 -9.86
CA GLU A 179 -0.88 9.31 -10.80
C GLU A 179 -2.09 8.51 -11.30
N GLY A 180 -3.17 8.49 -10.52
CA GLY A 180 -4.40 7.80 -10.87
C GLY A 180 -5.43 8.70 -11.54
N VAL A 181 -5.96 9.68 -10.80
CA VAL A 181 -7.07 10.53 -11.26
C VAL A 181 -6.61 11.55 -12.28
N ALA A 182 -5.59 12.34 -11.98
CA ALA A 182 -5.12 13.40 -12.87
C ALA A 182 -4.57 12.86 -14.21
N LYS A 183 -4.03 11.63 -14.21
CA LYS A 183 -3.60 10.92 -15.43
C LYS A 183 -4.70 10.05 -16.08
N GLY A 184 -5.93 10.07 -15.56
CA GLY A 184 -7.06 9.36 -16.13
C GLY A 184 -6.99 7.82 -16.03
N ARG A 185 -6.19 7.26 -15.13
CA ARG A 185 -6.08 5.82 -14.92
C ARG A 185 -7.29 5.26 -14.15
N ILE A 186 -7.82 6.02 -13.20
CA ILE A 186 -9.05 5.74 -12.44
C ILE A 186 -9.89 7.01 -12.30
N SER A 187 -11.20 6.86 -12.05
CA SER A 187 -12.05 8.01 -11.76
C SER A 187 -11.86 8.54 -10.32
N LEU A 188 -12.32 9.76 -10.05
CA LEU A 188 -12.32 10.35 -8.71
C LEU A 188 -13.16 9.50 -7.74
N GLU A 189 -14.32 9.02 -8.20
CA GLU A 189 -15.21 8.16 -7.41
C GLU A 189 -14.53 6.84 -7.05
N LYS A 190 -13.77 6.24 -8.00
CA LYS A 190 -13.00 5.03 -7.72
C LYS A 190 -11.92 5.30 -6.68
N MET A 191 -11.21 6.44 -6.77
CA MET A 191 -10.21 6.80 -5.77
C MET A 191 -10.85 6.95 -4.38
N VAL A 192 -12.00 7.63 -4.28
CA VAL A 192 -12.72 7.79 -3.01
C VAL A 192 -13.22 6.44 -2.49
N ASP A 193 -13.69 5.56 -3.36
CA ASP A 193 -14.14 4.23 -2.96
C ASP A 193 -12.99 3.40 -2.35
N VAL A 194 -11.86 3.27 -3.04
CA VAL A 194 -10.74 2.43 -2.59
C VAL A 194 -9.96 3.01 -1.40
N LEU A 195 -10.07 4.32 -1.13
CA LEU A 195 -9.42 4.98 0.01
C LEU A 195 -10.35 5.20 1.21
N SER A 196 -11.65 5.28 1.01
CA SER A 196 -12.59 5.75 2.03
C SER A 196 -13.84 4.88 2.11
N SER A 197 -14.83 5.06 1.21
CA SER A 197 -16.14 4.43 1.35
C SER A 197 -16.09 2.90 1.25
N GLY A 198 -15.38 2.34 0.27
CA GLY A 198 -15.18 0.91 0.13
C GLY A 198 -14.37 0.32 1.29
N THR A 199 -13.31 1.03 1.69
CA THR A 199 -12.50 0.66 2.85
C THR A 199 -13.32 0.63 4.14
N ALA A 200 -14.15 1.66 4.39
CA ALA A 200 -15.00 1.71 5.58
C ALA A 200 -16.01 0.55 5.60
N ARG A 201 -16.64 0.24 4.46
CA ARG A 201 -17.54 -0.93 4.35
C ARG A 201 -16.78 -2.24 4.58
N MET A 202 -15.62 -2.42 3.93
CA MET A 202 -14.78 -3.62 4.06
C MET A 202 -14.42 -3.91 5.52
N PHE A 203 -14.11 -2.88 6.29
CA PHE A 203 -13.66 -3.04 7.66
C PHE A 203 -14.74 -2.75 8.73
N GLY A 204 -16.02 -2.65 8.33
CA GLY A 204 -17.14 -2.50 9.27
C GLY A 204 -17.13 -1.18 10.04
N LEU A 205 -16.70 -0.09 9.42
CA LEU A 205 -16.66 1.25 10.01
C LEU A 205 -17.93 2.03 9.61
N LYS A 206 -19.09 1.65 10.16
CA LYS A 206 -20.41 2.12 9.75
C LYS A 206 -20.61 3.65 9.80
N ASP A 207 -19.89 4.35 10.66
CA ASP A 207 -20.02 5.80 10.83
C ASP A 207 -18.97 6.59 10.03
N LYS A 208 -18.19 5.92 9.16
CA LYS A 208 -17.08 6.47 8.38
C LYS A 208 -17.29 6.26 6.88
N GLY A 209 -16.48 6.93 6.08
CA GLY A 209 -16.31 6.67 4.66
C GLY A 209 -17.26 7.42 3.73
N GLU A 210 -18.24 8.15 4.25
CA GLU A 210 -19.19 8.93 3.44
C GLU A 210 -19.65 10.19 4.17
N ILE A 211 -20.07 11.19 3.39
CA ILE A 211 -20.68 12.43 3.90
C ILE A 211 -22.21 12.23 3.90
N ALA A 212 -22.77 11.91 5.07
CA ALA A 212 -24.21 11.69 5.24
C ALA A 212 -24.66 12.11 6.65
N VAL A 213 -25.94 12.41 6.80
CA VAL A 213 -26.54 12.75 8.10
C VAL A 213 -26.39 11.57 9.07
N GLY A 214 -25.85 11.83 10.25
CA GLY A 214 -25.62 10.82 11.29
C GLY A 214 -24.23 10.17 11.26
N LYS A 215 -23.43 10.42 10.22
CA LYS A 215 -22.03 9.95 10.15
C LYS A 215 -21.06 10.91 10.84
N ASP A 216 -19.89 10.43 11.18
CA ASP A 216 -18.81 11.29 11.64
C ASP A 216 -18.39 12.29 10.55
N ALA A 217 -18.30 13.57 10.92
CA ALA A 217 -17.89 14.63 10.00
C ALA A 217 -16.35 14.59 9.79
N ASP A 218 -15.87 13.51 9.19
CA ASP A 218 -14.50 13.37 8.70
C ASP A 218 -14.48 13.85 7.25
N VAL A 219 -13.98 15.08 7.03
CA VAL A 219 -14.08 15.76 5.73
C VAL A 219 -12.71 16.22 5.29
N LEU A 220 -12.41 15.91 4.05
CA LEU A 220 -11.23 16.41 3.34
C LEU A 220 -11.66 17.51 2.35
N VAL A 221 -11.07 18.68 2.47
CA VAL A 221 -11.15 19.74 1.45
C VAL A 221 -9.91 19.62 0.59
N PHE A 222 -10.11 19.42 -0.72
CA PHE A 222 -9.03 19.08 -1.64
C PHE A 222 -8.93 20.08 -2.80
N ASN A 223 -7.71 20.52 -3.11
CA ASN A 223 -7.43 21.33 -4.30
C ASN A 223 -6.81 20.43 -5.37
N PRO A 224 -7.56 20.07 -6.44
CA PRO A 224 -7.10 19.15 -7.45
C PRO A 224 -5.96 19.71 -8.34
N ASP A 225 -5.78 21.02 -8.38
CA ASP A 225 -4.82 21.70 -9.26
C ASP A 225 -3.52 22.08 -8.56
N GLN A 226 -3.46 21.95 -7.23
CA GLN A 226 -2.29 22.32 -6.44
C GLN A 226 -1.09 21.44 -6.83
N LYS A 227 0.01 22.09 -7.25
CA LYS A 227 1.30 21.44 -7.51
C LYS A 227 2.09 21.30 -6.22
N PHE A 228 2.77 20.18 -6.07
CA PHE A 228 3.64 19.91 -4.92
C PHE A 228 4.77 18.95 -5.34
N THR A 229 6.00 19.26 -4.94
CA THR A 229 7.12 18.32 -5.08
C THR A 229 7.30 17.59 -3.75
N VAL A 230 7.17 16.28 -3.80
CA VAL A 230 7.34 15.44 -2.61
C VAL A 230 8.79 15.45 -2.17
N THR A 231 9.05 15.97 -1.00
CA THR A 231 10.36 15.94 -0.36
C THR A 231 10.19 15.52 1.10
N GLN A 232 11.13 14.75 1.62
CA GLN A 232 11.06 14.28 3.00
C GLN A 232 10.94 15.45 3.99
N SER A 233 11.64 16.55 3.76
CA SER A 233 11.63 17.73 4.62
C SER A 233 10.26 18.44 4.75
N LYS A 234 9.32 18.16 3.85
CA LYS A 234 7.94 18.67 3.86
C LYS A 234 6.91 17.65 4.34
N LEU A 235 7.35 16.47 4.71
CA LEU A 235 6.52 15.40 5.26
C LEU A 235 6.75 15.26 6.78
N HIS A 236 5.75 14.72 7.47
CA HIS A 236 5.77 14.58 8.94
C HIS A 236 6.13 13.16 9.40
N MET A 237 6.43 12.27 8.47
CA MET A 237 6.91 10.91 8.80
C MET A 237 8.28 11.01 9.47
N ASN A 238 8.42 10.40 10.65
CA ASN A 238 9.63 10.51 11.49
C ASN A 238 10.76 9.59 11.00
N VAL A 239 11.16 9.75 9.73
CA VAL A 239 12.31 9.12 9.09
C VAL A 239 12.93 10.08 8.08
N GLU A 240 14.21 9.92 7.77
CA GLU A 240 14.96 10.89 6.97
C GLU A 240 14.87 10.68 5.45
N TYR A 241 13.95 9.83 4.97
CA TYR A 241 13.74 9.64 3.54
C TYR A 241 12.27 9.35 3.21
N THR A 242 11.94 9.50 1.95
CA THR A 242 10.70 8.98 1.34
C THR A 242 11.05 8.23 0.04
N PRO A 243 10.36 7.12 -0.29
CA PRO A 243 10.58 6.43 -1.57
C PRO A 243 10.10 7.26 -2.77
N TYR A 244 9.41 8.36 -2.52
CA TYR A 244 8.85 9.27 -3.53
C TYR A 244 9.59 10.60 -3.62
N GLU A 245 10.84 10.69 -3.12
CA GLU A 245 11.63 11.92 -3.17
C GLU A 245 11.70 12.46 -4.59
N GLY A 246 11.38 13.77 -4.77
CA GLY A 246 11.39 14.44 -6.07
C GLY A 246 10.18 14.19 -6.97
N PHE A 247 9.18 13.40 -6.56
CA PHE A 247 7.95 13.23 -7.35
C PHE A 247 7.18 14.56 -7.40
N GLU A 248 6.87 15.01 -8.61
CA GLU A 248 5.98 16.13 -8.85
C GLU A 248 4.53 15.64 -8.90
N VAL A 249 3.73 16.05 -7.93
CA VAL A 249 2.32 15.65 -7.83
C VAL A 249 1.38 16.82 -8.10
N THR A 250 0.20 16.49 -8.58
CA THR A 250 -0.92 17.41 -8.77
C THR A 250 -2.09 16.99 -7.90
N GLY A 251 -2.57 17.92 -7.09
CA GLY A 251 -3.65 17.71 -6.13
C GLY A 251 -3.12 17.56 -4.70
N MET A 252 -3.60 18.44 -3.81
CA MET A 252 -3.22 18.48 -2.40
C MET A 252 -4.43 18.74 -1.51
N PRO A 253 -4.47 18.19 -0.28
CA PRO A 253 -5.41 18.63 0.74
C PRO A 253 -5.24 20.12 1.04
N SER A 254 -6.34 20.86 1.14
CA SER A 254 -6.35 22.22 1.66
C SER A 254 -6.66 22.25 3.16
N ALA A 255 -7.52 21.35 3.61
CA ALA A 255 -7.85 21.19 5.03
C ALA A 255 -8.40 19.80 5.30
N VAL A 256 -8.13 19.26 6.48
CA VAL A 256 -8.67 17.99 6.97
C VAL A 256 -9.43 18.24 8.25
N TYR A 257 -10.66 17.72 8.30
CA TYR A 257 -11.52 17.74 9.47
C TYR A 257 -11.72 16.30 9.97
N SER A 258 -11.66 16.12 11.27
CA SER A 258 -11.99 14.86 11.93
C SER A 258 -13.06 15.12 12.98
N ARG A 259 -14.20 14.45 12.86
CA ARG A 259 -15.40 14.67 13.69
C ARG A 259 -15.74 16.15 13.85
N GLY A 260 -15.80 16.87 12.70
CA GLY A 260 -16.18 18.27 12.59
C GLY A 260 -15.13 19.30 13.06
N LYS A 261 -13.97 18.87 13.58
CA LYS A 261 -12.88 19.78 13.98
C LYS A 261 -11.74 19.71 12.97
N LYS A 262 -11.25 20.88 12.54
CA LYS A 262 -10.07 20.97 11.68
C LYS A 262 -8.86 20.37 12.43
N VAL A 263 -8.13 19.48 11.78
CA VAL A 263 -6.93 18.85 12.34
C VAL A 263 -5.66 19.17 11.57
N SER A 264 -5.77 19.46 10.26
CA SER A 264 -4.65 19.98 9.50
C SER A 264 -5.11 20.92 8.41
N GLN A 265 -4.19 21.76 7.91
CA GLN A 265 -4.42 22.70 6.82
C GLN A 265 -3.15 22.93 6.01
N TRP A 266 -3.34 23.33 4.76
CA TRP A 266 -2.24 23.80 3.91
C TRP A 266 -1.81 25.22 4.35
N ASN A 267 -0.51 25.44 4.57
CA ASN A 267 0.04 26.73 5.00
C ASN A 267 0.72 27.53 3.88
N GLY A 268 0.66 27.04 2.64
CA GLY A 268 1.31 27.61 1.47
C GLY A 268 2.54 26.82 0.98
N ASP A 269 3.12 25.99 1.84
CA ASP A 269 4.30 25.18 1.53
C ASP A 269 4.12 23.68 1.85
N GLN A 270 3.46 23.38 2.97
CA GLN A 270 3.20 22.00 3.41
C GLN A 270 1.90 21.92 4.22
N MET A 271 1.45 20.71 4.54
CA MET A 271 0.38 20.52 5.51
C MET A 271 0.87 20.83 6.91
N GLU A 272 0.05 21.49 7.72
CA GLU A 272 0.34 21.87 9.09
C GLU A 272 -0.70 21.24 10.03
N PHE A 273 -0.27 20.62 11.12
CA PHE A 273 -1.16 20.16 12.17
C PHE A 273 -1.66 21.33 13.01
N VAL A 274 -2.98 21.52 13.06
CA VAL A 274 -3.65 22.59 13.81
C VAL A 274 -4.69 22.01 14.80
N GLY A 275 -4.69 20.72 14.96
CA GLY A 275 -5.66 20.00 15.80
C GLY A 275 -5.29 20.00 17.29
N GLU A 276 -6.14 19.37 18.07
CA GLU A 276 -5.95 19.14 19.49
C GLU A 276 -5.32 17.75 19.71
N ILE A 277 -4.23 17.70 20.48
CA ILE A 277 -3.56 16.45 20.83
C ILE A 277 -4.44 15.64 21.80
N GLY A 278 -4.46 14.31 21.66
CA GLY A 278 -5.18 13.40 22.55
C GLY A 278 -6.67 13.23 22.25
N ARG A 279 -7.20 13.83 21.16
CA ARG A 279 -8.62 13.71 20.77
C ARG A 279 -8.98 12.38 20.11
N GLY A 280 -8.04 11.50 19.89
CA GLY A 280 -8.27 10.17 19.31
C GLY A 280 -9.21 9.33 20.20
N ARG A 281 -9.98 8.44 19.59
CA ARG A 281 -10.78 7.43 20.31
C ARG A 281 -10.75 6.11 19.55
N PHE A 282 -10.88 5.02 20.28
CA PHE A 282 -11.06 3.69 19.69
C PHE A 282 -12.45 3.62 19.03
N ILE A 283 -12.50 3.08 17.81
CA ILE A 283 -13.76 2.83 17.09
C ILE A 283 -13.91 1.30 16.98
N LYS A 284 -15.01 0.80 17.59
CA LYS A 284 -15.38 -0.61 17.45
C LYS A 284 -15.89 -0.86 16.04
N ARG A 285 -15.36 -1.89 15.38
CA ARG A 285 -15.81 -2.34 14.06
C ARG A 285 -16.99 -3.29 14.20
N GLU A 286 -17.92 -3.21 13.27
CA GLU A 286 -18.94 -4.23 13.06
C GLU A 286 -18.33 -5.45 12.33
N PRO A 287 -18.98 -6.62 12.38
CA PRO A 287 -18.57 -7.75 11.54
C PRO A 287 -18.52 -7.36 10.06
N PHE A 288 -17.63 -8.00 9.31
CA PHE A 288 -17.57 -7.81 7.87
C PHE A 288 -18.90 -8.22 7.22
N GLU A 289 -19.50 -7.30 6.46
CA GLU A 289 -20.63 -7.57 5.58
C GLU A 289 -20.15 -7.55 4.13
N PRO A 290 -20.43 -8.59 3.33
CA PRO A 290 -20.06 -8.61 1.92
C PRO A 290 -20.79 -7.51 1.15
N PHE A 291 -20.14 -6.99 0.12
CA PHE A 291 -20.72 -6.00 -0.82
C PHE A 291 -21.85 -6.61 -1.63
#